data_897925e25831fae60e399fa9650c0cd3
#
_entry.id   897925e25831fae60e399fa9650c0cd3
#
_cell.length_a   1.000
_cell.length_b   1.000
_cell.length_c   1.000
_cell.angle_alpha   90.00
_cell.angle_beta   90.00
_cell.angle_gamma   90.00
#
_symmetry.space_group_name_H-M   'P 1'
#
loop_
_entity.id
_entity.type
_entity.pdbx_description
1 polymer ?
#
loop_
_entity_poly.entity_id
_entity_poly.type
_entity_poly.pdbx_seq_one_letter_code
_entity_poly.pdbx_strand_id
1 'polypeptide(L)'
;MTQKESIRLFEERKVRAIWDDEQEEWYFSIVDVISILTDSPNPRKYWSVLKTRLKREGSELTTNCSQLKMQAADGKKYLTDVANTEQLFRLIQSVPSPKAEPFKLWIAQVAKERLDQMQDPELSIEQAMADYKRLGYSDNWINQRLKSIEIRKDLTDEWKKRGLEEGLHFATLTDIIYKSWSDITSK
;
A
#
# COMPACT_ATOMS: atom_id res chain seq x y z
N MET A 1 5.69 0.67 -3.72
CA MET A 1 4.73 0.92 -4.84
C MET A 1 5.18 2.19 -5.53
N THR A 2 5.56 2.14 -6.80
CA THR A 2 5.99 3.33 -7.52
C THR A 2 4.77 4.19 -7.89
N GLN A 3 4.97 5.51 -8.08
CA GLN A 3 3.92 6.45 -8.50
C GLN A 3 3.13 5.97 -9.74
N LYS A 4 3.74 5.14 -10.59
CA LYS A 4 3.12 4.53 -11.77
C LYS A 4 2.15 3.37 -11.45
N GLU A 5 2.35 2.67 -10.36
CA GLU A 5 1.53 1.49 -10.00
C GLU A 5 0.23 1.89 -9.30
N SER A 6 0.24 2.96 -8.51
CA SER A 6 -0.98 3.51 -7.90
C SER A 6 -1.97 4.10 -8.92
N ILE A 7 -1.51 4.40 -10.15
CA ILE A 7 -2.35 4.90 -11.25
C ILE A 7 -3.03 3.74 -12.01
N ARG A 8 -2.46 2.53 -12.00
CA ARG A 8 -2.99 1.36 -12.72
C ARG A 8 -4.17 0.67 -12.05
N LEU A 9 -4.42 0.95 -10.78
CA LEU A 9 -5.51 0.33 -10.02
C LEU A 9 -6.92 0.72 -10.50
N PHE A 10 -7.04 1.74 -11.36
CA PHE A 10 -8.33 2.26 -11.79
C PHE A 10 -8.38 2.42 -13.31
N GLU A 11 -8.61 1.35 -14.07
CA GLU A 11 -9.00 1.35 -15.50
C GLU A 11 -8.45 2.52 -16.34
N GLU A 12 -7.13 2.74 -16.39
CA GLU A 12 -6.45 3.81 -17.15
C GLU A 12 -6.89 5.25 -16.79
N ARG A 13 -7.81 5.45 -15.88
CA ARG A 13 -8.23 6.78 -15.43
C ARG A 13 -7.31 7.28 -14.33
N LYS A 14 -6.86 8.53 -14.48
CA LYS A 14 -5.91 9.14 -13.56
C LYS A 14 -6.60 9.54 -12.24
N VAL A 15 -6.33 8.83 -11.16
CA VAL A 15 -6.59 9.29 -9.78
C VAL A 15 -5.41 10.13 -9.33
N ARG A 16 -5.67 11.35 -8.90
CA ARG A 16 -4.62 12.17 -8.30
C ARG A 16 -4.25 11.57 -6.95
N ALA A 17 -2.95 11.42 -6.72
CA ALA A 17 -2.39 10.93 -5.48
C ALA A 17 -1.24 11.82 -5.03
N ILE A 18 -1.04 11.94 -3.73
CA ILE A 18 0.06 12.64 -3.08
C ILE A 18 0.68 11.71 -2.06
N TRP A 19 2.01 11.66 -2.04
CA TRP A 19 2.76 11.03 -0.97
C TRP A 19 2.95 12.02 0.17
N ASP A 20 2.69 11.59 1.40
CA ASP A 20 2.93 12.34 2.61
C ASP A 20 4.20 11.76 3.27
N ASP A 21 5.26 12.57 3.29
CA ASP A 21 6.57 12.14 3.84
C ASP A 21 6.55 12.02 5.38
N GLU A 22 5.66 12.73 6.07
CA GLU A 22 5.55 12.68 7.53
C GLU A 22 4.80 11.45 8.01
N GLN A 23 3.74 11.05 7.28
CA GLN A 23 2.92 9.89 7.59
C GLN A 23 3.43 8.61 6.89
N GLU A 24 4.36 8.76 5.94
CA GLU A 24 4.84 7.68 5.05
C GLU A 24 3.67 6.95 4.35
N GLU A 25 2.66 7.71 3.90
CA GLU A 25 1.43 7.19 3.30
C GLU A 25 1.05 7.90 2.00
N TRP A 26 0.34 7.15 1.13
CA TRP A 26 -0.31 7.70 -0.05
C TRP A 26 -1.71 8.19 0.25
N TYR A 27 -2.02 9.40 -0.22
CA TYR A 27 -3.34 10.00 -0.17
C TYR A 27 -3.94 10.18 -1.56
N PHE A 28 -5.16 9.71 -1.75
CA PHE A 28 -5.88 9.67 -3.02
C PHE A 28 -7.06 10.63 -3.01
N SER A 29 -7.30 11.33 -4.15
CA SER A 29 -8.46 12.22 -4.31
C SER A 29 -9.77 11.42 -4.29
N ILE A 30 -10.60 11.63 -3.29
CA ILE A 30 -11.90 10.96 -3.14
C ILE A 30 -12.82 11.25 -4.33
N VAL A 31 -12.83 12.48 -4.81
CA VAL A 31 -13.68 12.89 -5.94
C VAL A 31 -13.28 12.17 -7.22
N ASP A 32 -11.98 11.95 -7.45
CA ASP A 32 -11.51 11.24 -8.63
C ASP A 32 -11.89 9.75 -8.56
N VAL A 33 -11.74 9.15 -7.39
CA VAL A 33 -12.18 7.74 -7.15
C VAL A 33 -13.68 7.59 -7.39
N ILE A 34 -14.50 8.49 -6.84
CA ILE A 34 -15.94 8.46 -7.06
C ILE A 34 -16.29 8.64 -8.54
N SER A 35 -15.56 9.49 -9.26
CA SER A 35 -15.79 9.68 -10.70
C SER A 35 -15.57 8.40 -11.51
N ILE A 36 -14.70 7.52 -11.05
CA ILE A 36 -14.41 6.23 -11.68
C ILE A 36 -15.43 5.18 -11.29
N LEU A 37 -15.77 5.14 -10.00
CA LEU A 37 -16.67 4.12 -9.44
C LEU A 37 -18.15 4.37 -9.70
N THR A 38 -18.50 5.56 -10.21
CA THR A 38 -19.89 5.93 -10.46
C THR A 38 -20.06 6.58 -11.83
N ASP A 39 -21.28 6.52 -12.38
CA ASP A 39 -21.65 7.27 -13.59
C ASP A 39 -22.22 8.66 -13.24
N SER A 40 -21.88 9.18 -12.06
CA SER A 40 -22.39 10.47 -11.62
C SER A 40 -21.83 11.60 -12.49
N PRO A 41 -22.69 12.45 -13.08
CA PRO A 41 -22.23 13.62 -13.83
C PRO A 41 -21.59 14.68 -12.91
N ASN A 42 -21.79 14.55 -11.59
CA ASN A 42 -21.21 15.46 -10.60
C ASN A 42 -20.64 14.67 -9.40
N PRO A 43 -19.42 14.15 -9.50
CA PRO A 43 -18.77 13.39 -8.43
C PRO A 43 -18.64 14.15 -7.11
N ARG A 44 -18.44 15.48 -7.15
CA ARG A 44 -18.38 16.32 -5.94
C ARG A 44 -19.70 16.33 -5.18
N LYS A 45 -20.82 16.50 -5.88
CA LYS A 45 -22.15 16.44 -5.27
C LYS A 45 -22.44 15.03 -4.74
N TYR A 46 -22.07 13.99 -5.49
CA TYR A 46 -22.18 12.61 -5.04
C TYR A 46 -21.42 12.39 -3.72
N TRP A 47 -20.16 12.82 -3.65
CA TRP A 47 -19.37 12.74 -2.44
C TRP A 47 -20.00 13.46 -1.26
N SER A 48 -20.50 14.68 -1.45
CA SER A 48 -21.17 15.44 -0.39
C SER A 48 -22.37 14.68 0.21
N VAL A 49 -23.20 14.07 -0.64
CA VAL A 49 -24.35 13.25 -0.21
C VAL A 49 -23.90 11.99 0.51
N LEU A 50 -22.92 11.27 -0.08
CA LEU A 50 -22.37 10.06 0.52
C LEU A 50 -21.72 10.36 1.88
N LYS A 51 -20.95 11.43 1.99
CA LYS A 51 -20.31 11.89 3.24
C LYS A 51 -21.35 12.15 4.33
N THR A 52 -22.48 12.80 3.97
CA THR A 52 -23.57 13.05 4.92
C THR A 52 -24.24 11.75 5.38
N ARG A 53 -24.43 10.79 4.49
CA ARG A 53 -24.98 9.46 4.83
C ARG A 53 -24.04 8.72 5.78
N LEU A 54 -22.77 8.58 5.42
CA LEU A 54 -21.74 7.90 6.24
C LEU A 54 -21.60 8.52 7.63
N LYS A 55 -21.69 9.86 7.73
CA LYS A 55 -21.68 10.55 9.02
C LYS A 55 -22.87 10.19 9.88
N ARG A 56 -24.07 10.04 9.30
CA ARG A 56 -25.27 9.57 10.02
C ARG A 56 -25.15 8.12 10.49
N GLU A 57 -24.48 7.28 9.70
CA GLU A 57 -24.21 5.87 10.02
C GLU A 57 -23.07 5.70 11.04
N GLY A 58 -22.48 6.80 11.55
CA GLY A 58 -21.37 6.77 12.52
C GLY A 58 -20.05 6.30 11.93
N SER A 59 -19.89 6.38 10.61
CA SER A 59 -18.66 5.97 9.94
C SER A 59 -17.51 6.93 10.21
N GLU A 60 -16.41 6.43 10.74
CA GLU A 60 -15.17 7.18 10.98
C GLU A 60 -14.52 7.73 9.71
N LEU A 61 -14.85 7.17 8.52
CA LEU A 61 -14.40 7.67 7.22
C LEU A 61 -14.61 9.17 7.01
N THR A 62 -15.67 9.71 7.60
CA THR A 62 -16.02 11.12 7.42
C THR A 62 -15.43 12.04 8.47
N THR A 63 -15.03 11.48 9.61
CA THR A 63 -14.43 12.22 10.71
C THR A 63 -12.94 12.43 10.49
N ASN A 64 -12.27 11.46 9.86
CA ASN A 64 -10.83 11.44 9.61
C ASN A 64 -10.44 11.76 8.16
N CYS A 65 -11.37 12.35 7.38
CA CYS A 65 -11.10 12.74 6.00
C CYS A 65 -10.19 13.97 5.98
N SER A 66 -8.96 13.80 5.54
CA SER A 66 -7.98 14.88 5.41
C SER A 66 -8.25 15.72 4.16
N GLN A 67 -7.78 16.97 4.16
CA GLN A 67 -7.82 17.85 3.00
C GLN A 67 -6.40 18.24 2.60
N LEU A 68 -6.02 17.94 1.37
CA LEU A 68 -4.73 18.31 0.82
C LEU A 68 -4.88 19.21 -0.42
N LYS A 69 -3.89 20.08 -0.65
CA LYS A 69 -3.85 20.89 -1.88
C LYS A 69 -3.40 20.04 -3.05
N MET A 70 -4.33 19.70 -3.95
CA MET A 70 -4.06 18.94 -5.15
C MET A 70 -4.16 19.80 -6.41
N GLN A 71 -3.29 19.57 -7.39
CA GLN A 71 -3.33 20.26 -8.66
C GLN A 71 -4.55 19.81 -9.47
N ALA A 72 -5.29 20.77 -10.01
CA ALA A 72 -6.41 20.54 -10.90
C ALA A 72 -5.99 20.69 -12.38
N ALA A 73 -6.91 20.36 -13.28
CA ALA A 73 -6.65 20.41 -14.73
C ALA A 73 -6.32 21.84 -15.25
N ASP A 74 -6.75 22.88 -14.53
CA ASP A 74 -6.43 24.28 -14.81
C ASP A 74 -5.03 24.73 -14.31
N GLY A 75 -4.23 23.79 -13.77
CA GLY A 75 -2.92 24.04 -13.20
C GLY A 75 -2.89 24.63 -11.80
N LYS A 76 -4.06 25.05 -11.25
CA LYS A 76 -4.17 25.59 -9.91
C LYS A 76 -4.29 24.51 -8.85
N LYS A 77 -3.90 24.82 -7.61
CA LYS A 77 -4.01 23.91 -6.47
C LYS A 77 -5.26 24.25 -5.65
N TYR A 78 -6.11 23.25 -5.43
CA TYR A 78 -7.32 23.37 -4.62
C TYR A 78 -7.30 22.38 -3.46
N LEU A 79 -7.87 22.78 -2.32
CA LEU A 79 -8.16 21.87 -1.22
C LEU A 79 -9.11 20.79 -1.71
N THR A 80 -8.70 19.53 -1.55
CA THR A 80 -9.41 18.36 -2.04
C THR A 80 -9.50 17.35 -0.91
N ASP A 81 -10.69 16.79 -0.68
CA ASP A 81 -10.87 15.69 0.26
C ASP A 81 -10.10 14.49 -0.23
N VAL A 82 -9.25 13.92 0.63
CA VAL A 82 -8.38 12.80 0.32
C VAL A 82 -8.59 11.66 1.31
N ALA A 83 -8.24 10.46 0.89
CA ALA A 83 -8.27 9.25 1.70
C ALA A 83 -6.94 8.51 1.56
N ASN A 84 -6.44 7.95 2.65
CA ASN A 84 -5.34 7.00 2.61
C ASN A 84 -5.84 5.64 2.08
N THR A 85 -4.97 4.64 1.96
CA THR A 85 -5.31 3.34 1.36
C THR A 85 -6.42 2.62 2.13
N GLU A 86 -6.40 2.63 3.47
CA GLU A 86 -7.43 1.99 4.29
C GLU A 86 -8.78 2.68 4.10
N GLN A 87 -8.80 4.00 4.21
CA GLN A 87 -10.00 4.81 4.03
C GLN A 87 -10.56 4.67 2.61
N LEU A 88 -9.68 4.54 1.60
CA LEU A 88 -10.06 4.29 0.22
C LEU A 88 -10.82 2.97 0.06
N PHE A 89 -10.33 1.89 0.65
CA PHE A 89 -11.01 0.59 0.61
C PHE A 89 -12.37 0.63 1.29
N ARG A 90 -12.49 1.29 2.45
CA ARG A 90 -13.77 1.50 3.14
C ARG A 90 -14.73 2.34 2.30
N LEU A 91 -14.22 3.38 1.63
CA LEU A 91 -15.01 4.20 0.70
C LEU A 91 -15.57 3.37 -0.45
N ILE A 92 -14.74 2.55 -1.12
CA ILE A 92 -15.14 1.68 -2.22
C ILE A 92 -16.29 0.76 -1.79
N GLN A 93 -16.19 0.17 -0.61
CA GLN A 93 -17.25 -0.69 -0.06
C GLN A 93 -18.57 0.06 0.18
N SER A 94 -18.48 1.34 0.54
CA SER A 94 -19.63 2.19 0.85
C SER A 94 -20.33 2.75 -0.39
N VAL A 95 -19.72 2.68 -1.58
CA VAL A 95 -20.32 3.18 -2.83
C VAL A 95 -21.30 2.16 -3.40
N PRO A 96 -22.63 2.48 -3.48
CA PRO A 96 -23.62 1.59 -4.05
C PRO A 96 -23.65 1.73 -5.58
N SER A 97 -22.60 1.25 -6.25
CA SER A 97 -22.50 1.32 -7.72
C SER A 97 -22.05 -0.04 -8.26
N PRO A 98 -22.66 -0.51 -9.39
CA PRO A 98 -22.19 -1.72 -10.08
C PRO A 98 -20.72 -1.65 -10.51
N LYS A 99 -20.20 -0.46 -10.80
CA LYS A 99 -18.80 -0.26 -11.15
C LYS A 99 -17.83 -0.45 -9.97
N ALA A 100 -18.32 -0.32 -8.75
CA ALA A 100 -17.53 -0.61 -7.55
C ALA A 100 -17.45 -2.12 -7.25
N GLU A 101 -18.34 -2.93 -7.81
CA GLU A 101 -18.45 -4.35 -7.48
C GLU A 101 -17.20 -5.16 -7.79
N PRO A 102 -16.51 -5.02 -8.94
CA PRO A 102 -15.26 -5.71 -9.19
C PRO A 102 -14.17 -5.42 -8.14
N PHE A 103 -14.11 -4.18 -7.65
CA PHE A 103 -13.17 -3.79 -6.60
C PHE A 103 -13.54 -4.40 -5.24
N LYS A 104 -14.84 -4.46 -4.91
CA LYS A 104 -15.31 -5.10 -3.67
C LYS A 104 -14.97 -6.59 -3.66
N LEU A 105 -15.19 -7.26 -4.78
CA LEU A 105 -14.85 -8.67 -4.95
C LEU A 105 -13.34 -8.90 -4.83
N TRP A 106 -12.53 -8.05 -5.46
CA TRP A 106 -11.08 -8.11 -5.36
C TRP A 106 -10.60 -7.90 -3.92
N ILE A 107 -11.11 -6.91 -3.20
CA ILE A 107 -10.76 -6.68 -1.78
C ILE A 107 -11.13 -7.91 -0.94
N ALA A 108 -12.32 -8.50 -1.17
CA ALA A 108 -12.75 -9.70 -0.46
C ALA A 108 -11.83 -10.90 -0.75
N GLN A 109 -11.38 -11.05 -1.99
CA GLN A 109 -10.44 -12.10 -2.38
C GLN A 109 -9.08 -11.91 -1.71
N VAL A 110 -8.51 -10.70 -1.74
CA VAL A 110 -7.23 -10.38 -1.07
C VAL A 110 -7.32 -10.63 0.43
N ALA A 111 -8.44 -10.25 1.07
CA ALA A 111 -8.66 -10.51 2.48
C ALA A 111 -8.72 -12.02 2.77
N LYS A 112 -9.43 -12.80 1.93
CA LYS A 112 -9.49 -14.26 2.03
C LYS A 112 -8.10 -14.89 1.89
N GLU A 113 -7.35 -14.52 0.85
CA GLU A 113 -5.99 -15.02 0.62
C GLU A 113 -5.09 -14.73 1.83
N ARG A 114 -5.23 -13.55 2.46
CA ARG A 114 -4.48 -13.23 3.67
C ARG A 114 -4.88 -14.11 4.86
N LEU A 115 -6.16 -14.42 5.03
CA LEU A 115 -6.63 -15.33 6.08
C LEU A 115 -6.11 -16.77 5.85
N ASP A 116 -6.13 -17.23 4.59
CA ASP A 116 -5.58 -18.53 4.22
C ASP A 116 -4.07 -18.61 4.55
N GLN A 117 -3.29 -17.55 4.22
CA GLN A 117 -1.87 -17.44 4.57
C GLN A 117 -1.60 -17.37 6.08
N MET A 118 -2.53 -16.87 6.88
CA MET A 118 -2.41 -16.89 8.35
C MET A 118 -2.61 -18.30 8.92
N GLN A 119 -3.41 -19.12 8.27
CA GLN A 119 -3.63 -20.52 8.65
C GLN A 119 -2.51 -21.43 8.14
N ASP A 120 -2.02 -21.16 6.93
CA ASP A 120 -0.91 -21.87 6.28
C ASP A 120 0.17 -20.84 5.86
N PRO A 121 1.19 -20.62 6.68
CA PRO A 121 2.26 -19.66 6.38
C PRO A 121 3.08 -19.99 5.12
N GLU A 122 3.09 -21.23 4.64
CA GLU A 122 3.82 -21.64 3.43
C GLU A 122 3.25 -20.94 2.20
N LEU A 123 1.93 -20.68 2.17
CA LEU A 123 1.28 -19.92 1.10
C LEU A 123 1.86 -18.49 0.95
N SER A 124 2.35 -17.87 2.03
CA SER A 124 3.03 -16.58 1.96
C SER A 124 4.38 -16.66 1.25
N ILE A 125 5.09 -17.77 1.42
CA ILE A 125 6.37 -18.03 0.74
C ILE A 125 6.12 -18.26 -0.75
N GLU A 126 5.12 -19.08 -1.09
CA GLU A 126 4.72 -19.34 -2.49
C GLU A 126 4.29 -18.05 -3.19
N GLN A 127 3.50 -17.22 -2.52
CA GLN A 127 3.09 -15.90 -3.03
C GLN A 127 4.31 -14.99 -3.28
N ALA A 128 5.27 -14.94 -2.35
CA ALA A 128 6.48 -14.15 -2.52
C ALA A 128 7.31 -14.62 -3.74
N MET A 129 7.43 -15.94 -3.94
CA MET A 129 8.10 -16.52 -5.11
C MET A 129 7.39 -16.14 -6.41
N ALA A 130 6.05 -16.23 -6.45
CA ALA A 130 5.24 -15.84 -7.59
C ALA A 130 5.39 -14.34 -7.92
N ASP A 131 5.43 -13.48 -6.91
CA ASP A 131 5.63 -12.05 -7.06
C ASP A 131 7.02 -11.71 -7.62
N TYR A 132 8.08 -12.36 -7.15
CA TYR A 132 9.41 -12.21 -7.72
C TYR A 132 9.47 -12.66 -9.20
N LYS A 133 8.81 -13.77 -9.55
CA LYS A 133 8.70 -14.22 -10.95
C LYS A 133 7.98 -13.19 -11.81
N ARG A 134 6.88 -12.63 -11.33
CA ARG A 134 6.13 -11.57 -12.02
C ARG A 134 6.97 -10.30 -12.24
N LEU A 135 7.89 -10.00 -11.33
CA LEU A 135 8.85 -8.90 -11.45
C LEU A 135 10.03 -9.21 -12.39
N GLY A 136 10.11 -10.44 -12.93
CA GLY A 136 11.12 -10.85 -13.90
C GLY A 136 12.38 -11.47 -13.31
N TYR A 137 12.41 -11.80 -12.02
CA TYR A 137 13.55 -12.48 -11.41
C TYR A 137 13.59 -13.95 -11.78
N SER A 138 14.78 -14.50 -12.00
CA SER A 138 14.98 -15.92 -12.30
C SER A 138 14.79 -16.81 -11.08
N ASP A 139 14.43 -18.09 -11.29
CA ASP A 139 14.26 -19.07 -10.20
C ASP A 139 15.55 -19.21 -9.37
N ASN A 140 16.71 -19.18 -10.01
CA ASN A 140 18.00 -19.23 -9.30
C ASN A 140 18.18 -18.02 -8.37
N TRP A 141 17.88 -16.82 -8.85
CA TRP A 141 17.95 -15.62 -8.03
C TRP A 141 16.96 -15.69 -6.85
N ILE A 142 15.72 -16.14 -7.07
CA ILE A 142 14.69 -16.28 -6.04
C ILE A 142 15.17 -17.24 -4.95
N ASN A 143 15.71 -18.41 -5.32
CA ASN A 143 16.22 -19.38 -4.36
C ASN A 143 17.40 -18.82 -3.54
N GLN A 144 18.31 -18.09 -4.19
CA GLN A 144 19.43 -17.44 -3.48
C GLN A 144 18.92 -16.34 -2.53
N ARG A 145 17.89 -15.58 -2.95
CA ARG A 145 17.29 -14.54 -2.12
C ARG A 145 16.65 -15.12 -0.86
N LEU A 146 15.88 -16.22 -0.98
CA LEU A 146 15.27 -16.89 0.16
C LEU A 146 16.33 -17.41 1.13
N LYS A 147 17.38 -18.07 0.63
CA LYS A 147 18.52 -18.52 1.46
C LYS A 147 19.21 -17.34 2.17
N SER A 148 19.38 -16.21 1.49
CA SER A 148 20.02 -15.04 2.11
C SER A 148 19.17 -14.44 3.23
N ILE A 149 17.85 -14.50 3.13
CA ILE A 149 16.92 -14.06 4.19
C ILE A 149 17.03 -14.99 5.41
N GLU A 150 17.09 -16.30 5.19
CA GLU A 150 17.28 -17.30 6.25
C GLU A 150 18.60 -17.08 7.00
N ILE A 151 19.72 -17.02 6.27
CA ILE A 151 21.04 -16.77 6.85
C ILE A 151 21.08 -15.46 7.65
N ARG A 152 20.46 -14.40 7.11
CA ARG A 152 20.41 -13.11 7.80
C ARG A 152 19.59 -13.20 9.10
N LYS A 153 18.50 -13.94 9.08
CA LYS A 153 17.67 -14.18 10.26
C LYS A 153 18.47 -14.93 11.33
N ASP A 154 19.12 -16.02 10.97
CA ASP A 154 19.95 -16.80 11.89
C ASP A 154 21.04 -15.93 12.52
N LEU A 155 21.71 -15.08 11.72
CA LEU A 155 22.71 -14.17 12.18
C LEU A 155 22.17 -13.13 13.18
N THR A 156 21.02 -12.53 12.87
CA THR A 156 20.39 -11.55 13.76
C THR A 156 19.86 -12.20 15.04
N ASP A 157 19.35 -13.42 14.98
CA ASP A 157 18.91 -14.18 16.14
C ASP A 157 20.09 -14.54 17.06
N GLU A 158 21.25 -14.88 16.49
CA GLU A 158 22.48 -15.08 17.27
C GLU A 158 22.96 -13.79 17.94
N TRP A 159 22.88 -12.65 17.26
CA TRP A 159 23.21 -11.35 17.86
C TRP A 159 22.28 -11.02 19.05
N LYS A 160 20.99 -11.27 18.93
CA LYS A 160 20.02 -11.11 20.04
C LYS A 160 20.35 -12.00 21.23
N LYS A 161 20.68 -13.28 21.00
CA LYS A 161 21.10 -14.21 22.06
C LYS A 161 22.34 -13.74 22.81
N ARG A 162 23.22 -12.99 22.13
CA ARG A 162 24.41 -12.38 22.73
C ARG A 162 24.17 -11.02 23.38
N GLY A 163 22.91 -10.59 23.49
CA GLY A 163 22.55 -9.34 24.16
C GLY A 163 22.75 -8.08 23.33
N LEU A 164 22.90 -8.20 22.01
CA LEU A 164 22.95 -7.06 21.11
C LEU A 164 21.54 -6.54 20.83
N GLU A 165 21.37 -5.24 20.95
CA GLU A 165 20.10 -4.57 20.68
C GLU A 165 19.92 -4.30 19.20
N GLU A 166 18.66 -4.40 18.73
CA GLU A 166 18.29 -4.00 17.36
C GLU A 166 18.58 -2.50 17.14
N GLY A 167 18.73 -2.11 15.90
CA GLY A 167 19.05 -0.74 15.52
C GLY A 167 20.55 -0.53 15.34
N LEU A 168 21.18 0.32 16.15
CA LEU A 168 22.56 0.75 15.95
C LEU A 168 23.58 -0.39 15.98
N HIS A 169 23.44 -1.36 16.90
CA HIS A 169 24.36 -2.50 16.99
C HIS A 169 24.27 -3.37 15.74
N PHE A 170 23.06 -3.67 15.27
CA PHE A 170 22.84 -4.49 14.05
C PHE A 170 23.33 -3.77 12.80
N ALA A 171 23.10 -2.46 12.69
CA ALA A 171 23.59 -1.65 11.58
C ALA A 171 25.12 -1.65 11.55
N THR A 172 25.77 -1.43 12.69
CA THR A 172 27.25 -1.41 12.81
C THR A 172 27.85 -2.76 12.41
N LEU A 173 27.29 -3.88 12.90
CA LEU A 173 27.79 -5.21 12.56
C LEU A 173 27.54 -5.54 11.08
N THR A 174 26.40 -5.13 10.54
CA THR A 174 26.11 -5.27 9.12
C THR A 174 27.12 -4.50 8.27
N ASP A 175 27.46 -3.26 8.63
CA ASP A 175 28.45 -2.45 7.94
C ASP A 175 29.86 -3.07 7.99
N ILE A 176 30.27 -3.65 9.13
CA ILE A 176 31.53 -4.37 9.26
C ILE A 176 31.57 -5.56 8.28
N ILE A 177 30.48 -6.34 8.20
CA ILE A 177 30.36 -7.47 7.27
C ILE A 177 30.47 -6.98 5.82
N TYR A 178 29.71 -5.94 5.46
CA TYR A 178 29.75 -5.39 4.09
C TYR A 178 31.13 -4.83 3.74
N LYS A 179 31.78 -4.10 4.64
CA LYS A 179 33.15 -3.58 4.42
C LYS A 179 34.16 -4.70 4.22
N SER A 180 34.03 -5.80 4.96
CA SER A 180 34.94 -6.94 4.81
C SER A 180 34.81 -7.69 3.49
N TRP A 181 33.65 -7.53 2.81
CA TRP A 181 33.32 -8.24 1.57
C TRP A 181 33.41 -7.39 0.31
N SER A 182 33.09 -6.10 0.38
CA SER A 182 32.85 -5.29 -0.82
C SER A 182 33.45 -3.88 -0.77
N ASP A 183 34.13 -3.48 0.31
CA ASP A 183 34.55 -2.10 0.59
C ASP A 183 33.41 -1.06 0.53
N ILE A 184 32.15 -1.48 0.55
CA ILE A 184 30.94 -0.63 0.46
C ILE A 184 30.22 -0.68 1.81
N THR A 185 29.86 0.50 2.34
CA THR A 185 28.97 0.60 3.51
C THR A 185 27.51 0.38 3.11
N SER A 186 26.73 -0.32 3.92
CA SER A 186 25.27 -0.36 3.76
C SER A 186 24.70 1.05 3.97
N LYS A 187 23.90 1.52 3.02
CA LYS A 187 23.13 2.77 3.15
C LYS A 187 21.81 2.50 3.85
#